data_af1154af8b383cdc4c0ff6e08a3ef3d9
#
_entry.id   af1154af8b383cdc4c0ff6e08a3ef3d9
#
_cell.length_a   1.000
_cell.length_b   1.000
_cell.length_c   1.000
_cell.angle_alpha   90.00
_cell.angle_beta   90.00
_cell.angle_gamma   90.00
#
_symmetry.space_group_name_H-M   'P 1'
#
loop_
_entity.id
_entity.type
_entity.pdbx_description
1 polymer ?
#
loop_
_entity_poly.entity_id
_entity_poly.type
_entity_poly.pdbx_seq_one_letter_code
_entity_poly.pdbx_strand_id
1 'polypeptide(L)'
;MLVFSAADFEDFLQPRPDLPPGMEDELEKVVRHLVASRWPFRLHATYDESISRMLDVFEKVDREIPFDGLAWFFDHAETISPRNIDRVKALGGGIAIQHRMAFQGEFFVERYGAEAAKATPPVARMLEMGVPVGAGTDATRVASYNPWTALYWLVSGRTVGGLRLYDAGQRLPRETALELWTSGSAWFSSEQGKKGRIREGMLADLAVLSGDFFRVPEDEIKGLESVLTIVGGKLVFGQAEFTPLAPPPIPVLPEWSPVNKVAGHWRRAAPQPAAALAHQCQGPCGVHGHGHDRARRSNVPVSDFQGFWGAFGCSCFAF
;
A
#
# COMPACT_ATOMS: atom_id res chain seq x y z
N MET A 1 0.11 2.29 18.52
CA MET A 1 0.76 2.93 17.34
C MET A 1 0.92 4.40 17.66
N LEU A 2 2.14 4.87 17.84
CA LEU A 2 2.41 6.29 18.05
C LEU A 2 2.50 6.93 16.66
N VAL A 3 1.49 7.71 16.32
CA VAL A 3 1.52 8.52 15.11
C VAL A 3 2.28 9.80 15.47
N PHE A 4 3.57 9.80 15.16
CA PHE A 4 4.33 11.02 15.20
C PHE A 4 4.02 11.84 13.97
N SER A 5 3.37 12.94 14.20
CA SER A 5 3.23 14.05 13.29
C SER A 5 2.34 13.81 12.07
N ALA A 6 1.17 14.38 12.14
CA ALA A 6 0.38 14.72 10.94
C ALA A 6 1.17 15.57 9.91
N ALA A 7 2.29 16.14 10.30
CA ALA A 7 3.10 17.02 9.46
C ALA A 7 3.84 16.30 8.32
N ASP A 8 4.14 15.00 8.45
CA ASP A 8 4.71 14.22 7.35
C ASP A 8 3.62 13.58 6.46
N PHE A 9 2.36 13.81 6.78
CA PHE A 9 1.25 13.26 6.02
C PHE A 9 0.86 14.21 4.90
N GLU A 10 1.12 13.82 3.66
CA GLU A 10 0.77 14.54 2.45
C GLU A 10 0.06 13.60 1.47
N ASP A 11 -0.95 14.14 0.79
CA ASP A 11 -1.67 13.44 -0.28
C ASP A 11 -1.18 13.82 -1.69
N PHE A 12 -0.03 14.51 -1.79
CA PHE A 12 0.57 15.09 -2.99
C PHE A 12 -0.27 16.17 -3.68
N LEU A 13 -1.40 16.53 -3.10
CA LEU A 13 -2.31 17.56 -3.59
C LEU A 13 -2.12 18.90 -2.86
N GLN A 14 -1.63 18.85 -1.63
CA GLN A 14 -1.44 20.01 -0.75
C GLN A 14 0.06 20.36 -0.63
N PRO A 15 0.40 21.60 -0.24
CA PRO A 15 1.74 21.95 0.18
C PRO A 15 2.18 21.05 1.34
N ARG A 16 3.42 20.61 1.27
CA ARG A 16 4.02 19.80 2.33
C ARG A 16 4.10 20.59 3.62
N PRO A 17 3.57 20.08 4.75
CA PRO A 17 3.72 20.74 6.03
C PRO A 17 5.12 20.55 6.62
N ASP A 18 5.56 21.50 7.41
CA ASP A 18 6.80 21.38 8.17
C ASP A 18 6.62 20.50 9.40
N LEU A 19 7.70 19.80 9.79
CA LEU A 19 7.71 19.07 11.06
C LEU A 19 7.72 20.07 12.24
N PRO A 20 6.93 19.80 13.31
CA PRO A 20 6.83 20.72 14.43
C PRO A 20 8.18 20.89 15.15
N PRO A 21 8.45 22.08 15.69
CA PRO A 21 9.61 22.31 16.58
C PRO A 21 9.59 21.33 17.76
N GLY A 22 10.76 20.79 18.11
CA GLY A 22 10.90 19.87 19.25
C GLY A 22 10.45 18.43 18.97
N MET A 23 10.12 18.09 17.73
CA MET A 23 9.73 16.73 17.34
C MET A 23 10.82 15.72 17.74
N GLU A 24 12.10 16.04 17.52
CA GLU A 24 13.22 15.17 17.85
C GLU A 24 13.32 14.88 19.35
N ASP A 25 13.10 15.87 20.20
CA ASP A 25 13.17 15.69 21.66
C ASP A 25 12.05 14.77 22.18
N GLU A 26 10.85 14.92 21.62
CA GLU A 26 9.73 14.06 22.00
C GLU A 26 9.90 12.64 21.41
N LEU A 27 10.37 12.53 20.18
CA LEU A 27 10.68 11.25 19.54
C LEU A 27 11.74 10.49 20.33
N GLU A 28 12.82 11.17 20.75
CA GLU A 28 13.88 10.56 21.55
C GLU A 28 13.35 9.92 22.83
N LYS A 29 12.51 10.63 23.59
CA LYS A 29 11.92 10.10 24.83
C LYS A 29 11.16 8.80 24.59
N VAL A 30 10.37 8.77 23.51
CA VAL A 30 9.55 7.61 23.17
C VAL A 30 10.42 6.47 22.69
N VAL A 31 11.34 6.73 21.77
CA VAL A 31 12.23 5.68 21.21
C VAL A 31 13.08 5.07 22.32
N ARG A 32 13.66 5.87 23.22
CA ARG A 32 14.39 5.36 24.39
C ARG A 32 13.55 4.41 25.23
N HIS A 33 12.29 4.78 25.49
CA HIS A 33 11.40 3.92 26.27
C HIS A 33 11.09 2.59 25.54
N LEU A 34 10.81 2.63 24.24
CA LEU A 34 10.50 1.46 23.44
C LEU A 34 11.72 0.52 23.34
N VAL A 35 12.90 1.09 23.06
CA VAL A 35 14.14 0.31 22.90
C VAL A 35 14.56 -0.31 24.26
N ALA A 36 14.54 0.45 25.33
CA ALA A 36 14.84 -0.05 26.69
C ALA A 36 13.88 -1.17 27.11
N SER A 37 12.63 -1.09 26.69
CA SER A 37 11.62 -2.13 26.95
C SER A 37 11.62 -3.28 25.94
N ARG A 38 12.51 -3.23 24.94
CA ARG A 38 12.56 -4.19 23.81
C ARG A 38 11.21 -4.32 23.10
N TRP A 39 10.48 -3.23 22.96
CA TRP A 39 9.18 -3.20 22.35
C TRP A 39 9.28 -2.87 20.86
N PRO A 40 8.83 -3.74 19.95
CA PRO A 40 8.81 -3.46 18.51
C PRO A 40 8.00 -2.21 18.20
N PHE A 41 8.46 -1.41 17.21
CA PHE A 41 7.77 -0.18 16.83
C PHE A 41 7.88 0.12 15.34
N ARG A 42 6.98 0.95 14.89
CA ARG A 42 6.97 1.48 13.52
C ARG A 42 6.63 2.96 13.52
N LEU A 43 7.11 3.68 12.52
CA LEU A 43 6.82 5.08 12.32
C LEU A 43 6.37 5.35 10.90
N HIS A 44 5.33 6.16 10.77
CA HIS A 44 4.97 6.78 9.50
C HIS A 44 6.06 7.78 9.10
N ALA A 45 6.60 7.67 7.88
CA ALA A 45 7.58 8.59 7.33
C ALA A 45 7.56 8.54 5.80
N THR A 46 7.18 9.64 5.17
CA THR A 46 7.03 9.75 3.71
C THR A 46 8.30 10.32 3.06
N TYR A 47 8.87 11.36 3.64
CA TYR A 47 9.91 12.17 3.03
C TYR A 47 11.30 11.91 3.59
N ASP A 48 12.31 11.99 2.71
CA ASP A 48 13.71 11.75 3.06
C ASP A 48 14.21 12.67 4.17
N GLU A 49 13.75 13.93 4.19
CA GLU A 49 14.15 14.89 5.22
C GLU A 49 13.56 14.52 6.59
N SER A 50 12.31 14.10 6.65
CA SER A 50 11.70 13.60 7.89
C SER A 50 12.41 12.34 8.37
N ILE A 51 12.67 11.41 7.45
CA ILE A 51 13.40 10.17 7.72
C ILE A 51 14.81 10.48 8.25
N SER A 52 15.53 11.42 7.64
CA SER A 52 16.84 11.85 8.10
C SER A 52 16.81 12.30 9.56
N ARG A 53 15.87 13.19 9.91
CA ARG A 53 15.73 13.73 11.28
C ARG A 53 15.37 12.64 12.28
N MET A 54 14.49 11.72 11.91
CA MET A 54 14.12 10.57 12.75
C MET A 54 15.32 9.63 12.95
N LEU A 55 16.08 9.37 11.90
CA LEU A 55 17.29 8.52 11.98
C LEU A 55 18.39 9.15 12.84
N ASP A 56 18.54 10.49 12.85
CA ASP A 56 19.49 11.17 13.74
C ASP A 56 19.15 10.87 15.22
N VAL A 57 17.87 10.85 15.56
CA VAL A 57 17.39 10.44 16.89
C VAL A 57 17.65 8.96 17.16
N PHE A 58 17.37 8.09 16.20
CA PHE A 58 17.55 6.64 16.37
C PHE A 58 19.02 6.28 16.57
N GLU A 59 19.92 6.86 15.77
CA GLU A 59 21.38 6.68 15.93
C GLU A 59 21.90 7.22 17.26
N LYS A 60 21.32 8.31 17.77
CA LYS A 60 21.63 8.84 19.10
C LYS A 60 21.26 7.85 20.18
N VAL A 61 20.05 7.29 20.10
CA VAL A 61 19.55 6.31 21.07
C VAL A 61 20.33 5.01 20.98
N ASP A 62 20.61 4.52 19.76
CA ASP A 62 21.32 3.25 19.51
C ASP A 62 22.72 3.22 20.15
N ARG A 63 23.43 4.37 20.13
CA ARG A 63 24.75 4.49 20.77
C ARG A 63 24.73 4.23 22.28
N GLU A 64 23.60 4.45 22.93
CA GLU A 64 23.45 4.27 24.37
C GLU A 64 22.67 3.00 24.72
N ILE A 65 21.66 2.69 23.93
CA ILE A 65 20.80 1.51 24.10
C ILE A 65 20.66 0.84 22.73
N PRO A 66 21.49 -0.16 22.43
CA PRO A 66 21.52 -0.82 21.12
C PRO A 66 20.17 -1.39 20.67
N PHE A 67 19.83 -1.17 19.40
CA PHE A 67 18.61 -1.71 18.80
C PHE A 67 18.69 -3.21 18.52
N ASP A 68 19.85 -3.82 18.60
CA ASP A 68 20.18 -5.21 18.27
C ASP A 68 19.01 -6.20 18.32
N GLY A 69 18.57 -6.67 17.14
CA GLY A 69 17.49 -7.63 16.99
C GLY A 69 16.09 -7.11 17.37
N LEU A 70 15.94 -5.81 17.67
CA LEU A 70 14.63 -5.19 17.85
C LEU A 70 13.98 -4.98 16.50
N ALA A 71 12.77 -5.48 16.28
CA ALA A 71 12.00 -5.22 15.08
C ALA A 71 11.49 -3.78 15.10
N TRP A 72 11.93 -2.96 14.14
CA TRP A 72 11.43 -1.62 13.92
C TRP A 72 11.45 -1.31 12.42
N PHE A 73 10.61 -0.39 11.96
CA PHE A 73 10.54 -0.04 10.55
C PHE A 73 9.85 1.31 10.30
N PHE A 74 10.15 1.87 9.14
CA PHE A 74 9.36 2.96 8.57
C PHE A 74 8.22 2.43 7.70
N ASP A 75 7.05 3.05 7.83
CA ASP A 75 5.98 2.93 6.86
C ASP A 75 6.19 3.95 5.74
N HIS A 76 5.88 3.57 4.50
CA HIS A 76 5.88 4.38 3.27
C HIS A 76 7.25 4.60 2.67
N ALA A 77 8.03 5.53 3.21
CA ALA A 77 9.37 5.88 2.75
C ALA A 77 9.44 6.23 1.24
N GLU A 78 8.42 6.93 0.72
CA GLU A 78 8.27 7.17 -0.72
C GLU A 78 9.48 7.86 -1.33
N THR A 79 10.06 8.86 -0.65
CA THR A 79 11.18 9.62 -1.23
C THR A 79 12.52 9.34 -0.56
N ILE A 80 12.64 8.22 0.16
CA ILE A 80 13.86 7.87 0.90
C ILE A 80 15.09 7.81 -0.01
N SER A 81 16.19 8.43 0.41
CA SER A 81 17.48 8.41 -0.31
C SER A 81 18.26 7.13 -0.03
N PRO A 82 19.19 6.75 -0.93
CA PRO A 82 20.12 5.64 -0.69
C PRO A 82 20.89 5.77 0.62
N ARG A 83 21.30 6.98 0.99
CA ARG A 83 21.97 7.26 2.28
C ARG A 83 21.10 6.83 3.46
N ASN A 84 19.82 7.18 3.44
CA ASN A 84 18.92 6.85 4.54
C ASN A 84 18.49 5.37 4.53
N ILE A 85 18.43 4.71 3.36
CA ILE A 85 18.27 3.25 3.27
C ILE A 85 19.44 2.54 3.98
N ASP A 86 20.68 2.97 3.75
CA ASP A 86 21.87 2.43 4.44
C ASP A 86 21.77 2.58 5.97
N ARG A 87 21.31 3.75 6.44
CA ARG A 87 21.14 4.02 7.88
C ARG A 87 20.07 3.12 8.49
N VAL A 88 18.93 2.94 7.80
CA VAL A 88 17.88 2.00 8.23
C VAL A 88 18.45 0.59 8.36
N LYS A 89 19.20 0.14 7.35
CA LYS A 89 19.84 -1.17 7.37
C LYS A 89 20.86 -1.30 8.49
N ALA A 90 21.71 -0.29 8.70
CA ALA A 90 22.73 -0.29 9.74
C ALA A 90 22.14 -0.43 11.15
N LEU A 91 20.97 0.16 11.39
CA LEU A 91 20.21 0.05 12.64
C LEU A 91 19.33 -1.22 12.72
N GLY A 92 19.42 -2.14 11.75
CA GLY A 92 18.61 -3.35 11.70
C GLY A 92 17.12 -3.15 11.42
N GLY A 93 16.76 -1.99 10.88
CA GLY A 93 15.38 -1.64 10.56
C GLY A 93 14.89 -2.19 9.22
N GLY A 94 13.59 -1.99 8.95
CA GLY A 94 12.94 -2.35 7.70
C GLY A 94 12.11 -1.20 7.10
N ILE A 95 11.57 -1.43 5.91
CA ILE A 95 10.71 -0.47 5.21
C ILE A 95 9.45 -1.19 4.74
N ALA A 96 8.29 -0.73 5.22
CA ALA A 96 6.98 -1.23 4.79
C ALA A 96 6.39 -0.29 3.74
N ILE A 97 6.46 -0.67 2.48
CA ILE A 97 5.94 0.12 1.37
C ILE A 97 4.44 -0.07 1.19
N GLN A 98 3.80 0.90 0.57
CA GLN A 98 2.41 0.83 0.13
C GLN A 98 2.26 1.42 -1.29
N HIS A 99 1.13 1.16 -1.94
CA HIS A 99 0.94 1.48 -3.36
C HIS A 99 0.23 2.81 -3.62
N ARG A 100 0.47 3.83 -2.80
CA ARG A 100 -0.07 5.18 -3.01
C ARG A 100 0.19 5.70 -4.43
N MET A 101 1.40 5.47 -4.95
CA MET A 101 1.80 5.93 -6.27
C MET A 101 0.99 5.29 -7.41
N ALA A 102 0.34 4.15 -7.19
CA ALA A 102 -0.60 3.59 -8.15
C ALA A 102 -1.82 4.49 -8.36
N PHE A 103 -2.21 5.28 -7.37
CA PHE A 103 -3.38 6.16 -7.38
C PHE A 103 -3.03 7.64 -7.48
N GLN A 104 -1.94 8.05 -6.87
CA GLN A 104 -1.55 9.46 -6.77
C GLN A 104 -0.32 9.78 -7.64
N GLY A 105 0.17 8.84 -8.43
CA GLY A 105 1.36 9.03 -9.26
C GLY A 105 1.24 10.15 -10.28
N GLU A 106 0.06 10.37 -10.86
CA GLU A 106 -0.19 11.49 -11.77
C GLU A 106 -0.04 12.84 -11.06
N PHE A 107 -0.59 12.97 -9.85
CA PHE A 107 -0.46 14.19 -9.03
C PHE A 107 0.98 14.40 -8.57
N PHE A 108 1.68 13.31 -8.25
CA PHE A 108 3.09 13.38 -7.91
C PHE A 108 3.93 13.90 -9.09
N VAL A 109 3.68 13.38 -10.30
CA VAL A 109 4.37 13.83 -11.52
C VAL A 109 4.05 15.29 -11.84
N GLU A 110 2.78 15.70 -11.68
CA GLU A 110 2.38 17.11 -11.88
C GLU A 110 3.14 18.05 -10.94
N ARG A 111 3.38 17.62 -9.70
CA ARG A 111 3.99 18.46 -8.67
C ARG A 111 5.50 18.41 -8.65
N TYR A 112 6.09 17.24 -8.76
CA TYR A 112 7.53 17.01 -8.56
C TYR A 112 8.27 16.64 -9.85
N GLY A 113 7.55 16.42 -10.93
CA GLY A 113 8.09 16.04 -12.23
C GLY A 113 8.27 14.53 -12.40
N ALA A 114 8.34 14.11 -13.67
CA ALA A 114 8.43 12.70 -14.04
C ALA A 114 9.76 12.05 -13.57
N GLU A 115 10.85 12.80 -13.53
CA GLU A 115 12.15 12.26 -13.09
C GLU A 115 12.13 11.87 -11.61
N ALA A 116 11.50 12.70 -10.75
CA ALA A 116 11.34 12.36 -9.34
C ALA A 116 10.47 11.11 -9.13
N ALA A 117 9.46 10.91 -9.97
CA ALA A 117 8.57 9.76 -9.87
C ALA A 117 9.24 8.42 -10.19
N LYS A 118 10.30 8.41 -11.03
CA LYS A 118 10.98 7.17 -11.47
C LYS A 118 11.55 6.33 -10.32
N ALA A 119 11.86 6.95 -9.19
CA ALA A 119 12.43 6.30 -8.02
C ALA A 119 11.62 6.61 -6.75
N THR A 120 10.31 6.69 -6.86
CA THR A 120 9.41 7.01 -5.74
C THR A 120 8.27 5.98 -5.63
N PRO A 121 8.30 5.10 -4.62
CA PRO A 121 9.45 4.76 -3.76
C PRO A 121 10.53 3.96 -4.50
N PRO A 122 11.79 4.03 -4.06
CA PRO A 122 12.92 3.35 -4.73
C PRO A 122 13.00 1.85 -4.34
N VAL A 123 11.95 1.08 -4.59
CA VAL A 123 11.81 -0.31 -4.10
C VAL A 123 12.92 -1.21 -4.60
N ALA A 124 13.26 -1.13 -5.88
CA ALA A 124 14.35 -1.92 -6.45
C ALA A 124 15.68 -1.63 -5.74
N ARG A 125 15.94 -0.36 -5.43
CA ARG A 125 17.14 0.06 -4.69
C ARG A 125 17.14 -0.41 -3.24
N MET A 126 15.99 -0.39 -2.56
CA MET A 126 15.86 -0.94 -1.21
C MET A 126 16.24 -2.43 -1.18
N LEU A 127 15.76 -3.20 -2.15
CA LEU A 127 16.05 -4.64 -2.29
C LEU A 127 17.54 -4.88 -2.63
N GLU A 128 18.10 -4.11 -3.56
CA GLU A 128 19.53 -4.19 -3.92
C GLU A 128 20.44 -3.92 -2.71
N MET A 129 20.07 -2.95 -1.90
CA MET A 129 20.81 -2.61 -0.68
C MET A 129 20.58 -3.62 0.45
N GLY A 130 19.61 -4.51 0.32
CA GLY A 130 19.35 -5.61 1.25
C GLY A 130 18.73 -5.17 2.58
N VAL A 131 17.96 -4.09 2.60
CA VAL A 131 17.09 -3.76 3.73
C VAL A 131 15.85 -4.65 3.68
N PRO A 132 15.29 -5.11 4.81
CA PRO A 132 14.02 -5.80 4.83
C PRO A 132 12.90 -4.93 4.25
N VAL A 133 12.21 -5.43 3.21
CA VAL A 133 11.07 -4.74 2.58
C VAL A 133 9.85 -5.63 2.61
N GLY A 134 8.72 -5.06 3.00
CA GLY A 134 7.40 -5.69 2.86
C GLY A 134 6.42 -4.73 2.21
N ALA A 135 5.36 -5.26 1.65
CA ALA A 135 4.35 -4.48 0.97
C ALA A 135 2.96 -4.64 1.61
N GLY A 136 2.20 -3.57 1.61
CA GLY A 136 0.84 -3.51 2.12
C GLY A 136 -0.01 -2.49 1.36
N THR A 137 -1.27 -2.31 1.74
CA THR A 137 -2.18 -1.38 1.06
C THR A 137 -2.28 -0.03 1.74
N ASP A 138 -2.15 0.03 3.05
CA ASP A 138 -2.51 1.21 3.84
C ASP A 138 -3.93 1.73 3.51
N ALA A 139 -4.83 0.77 3.19
CA ALA A 139 -6.21 1.09 2.84
C ALA A 139 -6.94 1.63 4.09
N THR A 140 -7.92 2.47 3.88
CA THR A 140 -8.62 2.82 2.64
C THR A 140 -8.49 4.29 2.25
N ARG A 141 -7.73 5.07 2.97
CA ARG A 141 -7.65 6.51 2.79
C ARG A 141 -6.87 6.92 1.54
N VAL A 142 -5.72 6.33 1.31
CA VAL A 142 -4.77 6.77 0.27
C VAL A 142 -4.68 5.80 -0.91
N ALA A 143 -5.19 4.58 -0.73
CA ALA A 143 -5.12 3.54 -1.74
C ALA A 143 -6.23 2.49 -1.53
N SER A 144 -6.44 1.65 -2.54
CA SER A 144 -7.34 0.51 -2.47
C SER A 144 -6.85 -0.54 -1.48
N TYR A 145 -7.78 -1.27 -0.87
CA TYR A 145 -7.46 -2.48 -0.11
C TYR A 145 -7.13 -3.68 -1.02
N ASN A 146 -7.28 -3.54 -2.34
CA ASN A 146 -7.06 -4.63 -3.30
C ASN A 146 -5.56 -4.89 -3.49
N PRO A 147 -5.02 -6.04 -3.05
CA PRO A 147 -3.60 -6.36 -3.17
C PRO A 147 -3.16 -6.54 -4.63
N TRP A 148 -4.07 -6.93 -5.52
CA TRP A 148 -3.74 -7.17 -6.93
C TRP A 148 -3.43 -5.88 -7.67
N THR A 149 -4.06 -4.77 -7.29
CA THR A 149 -3.71 -3.43 -7.79
C THR A 149 -2.29 -3.04 -7.37
N ALA A 150 -1.90 -3.36 -6.15
CA ALA A 150 -0.55 -3.10 -5.69
C ALA A 150 0.50 -3.98 -6.40
N LEU A 151 0.20 -5.27 -6.60
CA LEU A 151 1.05 -6.17 -7.36
C LEU A 151 1.16 -5.74 -8.83
N TYR A 152 0.05 -5.30 -9.44
CA TYR A 152 0.06 -4.71 -10.78
C TYR A 152 1.01 -3.51 -10.85
N TRP A 153 0.91 -2.58 -9.91
CA TRP A 153 1.78 -1.41 -9.85
C TRP A 153 3.27 -1.78 -9.74
N LEU A 154 3.63 -2.71 -8.84
CA LEU A 154 5.02 -3.15 -8.66
C LEU A 154 5.60 -3.80 -9.92
N VAL A 155 4.79 -4.58 -10.65
CA VAL A 155 5.22 -5.34 -11.85
C VAL A 155 5.22 -4.45 -13.09
N SER A 156 4.13 -3.70 -13.33
CA SER A 156 3.96 -2.92 -14.54
C SER A 156 4.66 -1.55 -14.49
N GLY A 157 4.89 -1.02 -13.28
CA GLY A 157 5.38 0.34 -13.09
C GLY A 157 4.38 1.42 -13.51
N ARG A 158 3.07 1.09 -13.52
CA ARG A 158 2.01 1.99 -13.99
C ARG A 158 1.06 2.36 -12.87
N THR A 159 0.51 3.56 -12.98
CA THR A 159 -0.67 3.96 -12.20
C THR A 159 -1.90 3.19 -12.66
N VAL A 160 -2.98 3.26 -11.88
CA VAL A 160 -4.29 2.72 -12.31
C VAL A 160 -4.85 3.46 -13.51
N GLY A 161 -4.47 4.73 -13.70
CA GLY A 161 -4.79 5.55 -14.87
C GLY A 161 -3.95 5.23 -16.11
N GLY A 162 -2.95 4.34 -15.99
CA GLY A 162 -2.14 3.89 -17.11
C GLY A 162 -0.83 4.66 -17.31
N LEU A 163 -0.57 5.74 -16.55
CA LEU A 163 0.68 6.48 -16.63
C LEU A 163 1.85 5.58 -16.21
N ARG A 164 2.88 5.49 -17.03
CA ARG A 164 4.11 4.79 -16.66
C ARG A 164 4.96 5.69 -15.76
N LEU A 165 5.16 5.23 -14.52
CA LEU A 165 6.03 5.90 -13.54
C LEU A 165 7.46 5.36 -13.61
N TYR A 166 7.60 4.02 -13.73
CA TYR A 166 8.89 3.35 -13.60
C TYR A 166 9.37 2.78 -14.92
N ASP A 167 10.65 2.94 -15.18
CA ASP A 167 11.36 2.23 -16.22
C ASP A 167 11.68 0.77 -15.81
N ALA A 168 12.36 0.02 -16.68
CA ALA A 168 12.62 -1.40 -16.46
C ALA A 168 13.45 -1.69 -15.20
N GLY A 169 14.33 -0.77 -14.80
CA GLY A 169 15.22 -0.96 -13.65
C GLY A 169 14.53 -0.82 -12.29
N GLN A 170 13.35 -0.23 -12.27
CA GLN A 170 12.57 -0.04 -11.03
C GLN A 170 11.37 -0.99 -10.92
N ARG A 171 11.00 -1.66 -12.01
CA ARG A 171 9.92 -2.65 -12.01
C ARG A 171 10.40 -3.96 -11.41
N LEU A 172 9.55 -4.62 -10.65
CA LEU A 172 9.89 -5.89 -10.02
C LEU A 172 9.43 -7.10 -10.87
N PRO A 173 10.22 -8.18 -10.90
CA PRO A 173 9.70 -9.49 -11.31
C PRO A 173 8.49 -9.89 -10.47
N ARG A 174 7.57 -10.66 -11.06
CA ARG A 174 6.33 -11.10 -10.39
C ARG A 174 6.61 -11.87 -9.10
N GLU A 175 7.62 -12.74 -9.13
CA GLU A 175 8.07 -13.50 -7.96
C GLU A 175 8.48 -12.57 -6.82
N THR A 176 9.35 -11.59 -7.12
CA THR A 176 9.81 -10.61 -6.12
C THR A 176 8.67 -9.77 -5.59
N ALA A 177 7.77 -9.28 -6.47
CA ALA A 177 6.60 -8.52 -6.05
C ALA A 177 5.70 -9.33 -5.11
N LEU A 178 5.46 -10.61 -5.40
CA LEU A 178 4.68 -11.50 -4.55
C LEU A 178 5.39 -11.82 -3.23
N GLU A 179 6.72 -11.96 -3.24
CA GLU A 179 7.51 -12.17 -2.03
C GLU A 179 7.39 -10.99 -1.06
N LEU A 180 7.35 -9.74 -1.54
CA LEU A 180 7.12 -8.58 -0.68
C LEU A 180 5.77 -8.64 0.03
N TRP A 181 4.75 -9.17 -0.61
CA TRP A 181 3.38 -9.33 -0.06
C TRP A 181 3.23 -10.52 0.87
N THR A 182 4.15 -11.46 0.84
CA THR A 182 4.06 -12.72 1.59
C THR A 182 5.20 -12.85 2.60
N SER A 183 6.32 -13.43 2.23
CA SER A 183 7.46 -13.64 3.13
C SER A 183 8.13 -12.34 3.57
N GLY A 184 8.17 -11.31 2.72
CA GLY A 184 8.66 -9.99 3.08
C GLY A 184 7.81 -9.37 4.19
N SER A 185 6.48 -9.35 4.00
CA SER A 185 5.56 -8.81 5.01
C SER A 185 5.55 -9.60 6.33
N ALA A 186 5.85 -10.90 6.30
CA ALA A 186 5.95 -11.71 7.51
C ALA A 186 7.09 -11.27 8.46
N TRP A 187 8.13 -10.63 7.93
CA TRP A 187 9.23 -10.09 8.74
C TRP A 187 8.72 -8.99 9.70
N PHE A 188 7.82 -8.14 9.26
CA PHE A 188 7.31 -7.00 10.02
C PHE A 188 6.43 -7.38 11.21
N SER A 189 5.91 -8.60 11.21
CA SER A 189 5.21 -9.20 12.36
C SER A 189 6.08 -10.19 13.16
N SER A 190 7.38 -10.29 12.84
CA SER A 190 8.31 -11.27 13.43
C SER A 190 7.84 -12.72 13.26
N GLU A 191 7.19 -13.00 12.12
CA GLU A 191 6.60 -14.32 11.80
C GLU A 191 7.20 -14.96 10.54
N GLN A 192 8.35 -14.50 10.08
CA GLN A 192 9.02 -15.00 8.87
C GLN A 192 9.35 -16.50 8.91
N GLY A 193 9.39 -17.08 10.10
CA GLY A 193 9.53 -18.53 10.28
C GLY A 193 8.21 -19.31 10.36
N LYS A 194 7.05 -18.61 10.34
CA LYS A 194 5.74 -19.21 10.58
C LYS A 194 4.79 -19.10 9.39
N LYS A 195 4.90 -18.03 8.58
CA LYS A 195 4.00 -17.74 7.46
C LYS A 195 4.71 -17.09 6.29
N GLY A 196 3.99 -16.86 5.20
CA GLY A 196 4.46 -16.18 3.99
C GLY A 196 5.05 -17.11 2.93
N ARG A 197 5.06 -18.43 3.16
CA ARG A 197 5.53 -19.45 2.21
C ARG A 197 4.70 -20.72 2.30
N ILE A 198 4.53 -21.39 1.18
CA ILE A 198 3.95 -22.74 1.13
C ILE A 198 5.07 -23.72 1.40
N ARG A 199 5.19 -24.16 2.67
CA ARG A 199 6.20 -25.11 3.14
C ARG A 199 5.69 -25.85 4.37
N GLU A 200 6.10 -27.12 4.52
CA GLU A 200 5.80 -27.89 5.72
C GLU A 200 6.23 -27.18 7.00
N GLY A 201 5.38 -27.23 8.01
CA GLY A 201 5.58 -26.56 9.31
C GLY A 201 5.17 -25.09 9.35
N MET A 202 4.76 -24.49 8.22
CA MET A 202 4.22 -23.15 8.19
C MET A 202 2.70 -23.14 8.38
N LEU A 203 2.17 -21.97 8.78
CA LEU A 203 0.73 -21.77 8.86
C LEU A 203 0.10 -21.94 7.47
N ALA A 204 -1.02 -22.64 7.42
CA ALA A 204 -1.79 -22.81 6.20
C ALA A 204 -2.68 -21.56 5.97
N ASP A 205 -2.02 -20.44 5.64
CA ASP A 205 -2.64 -19.21 5.18
C ASP A 205 -2.48 -19.16 3.66
N LEU A 206 -3.55 -19.54 2.93
CA LEU A 206 -3.49 -19.84 1.51
C LEU A 206 -4.61 -19.11 0.76
N ALA A 207 -4.33 -18.71 -0.47
CA ALA A 207 -5.32 -18.22 -1.41
C ALA A 207 -5.22 -18.98 -2.73
N VAL A 208 -6.36 -19.47 -3.24
CA VAL A 208 -6.48 -19.94 -4.62
C VAL A 208 -7.00 -18.77 -5.45
N LEU A 209 -6.32 -18.47 -6.55
CA LEU A 209 -6.61 -17.31 -7.37
C LEU A 209 -7.48 -17.68 -8.57
N SER A 210 -8.24 -16.70 -9.08
CA SER A 210 -9.07 -16.83 -10.28
C SER A 210 -8.25 -17.03 -11.57
N GLY A 211 -6.95 -16.80 -11.52
CA GLY A 211 -6.02 -16.99 -12.65
C GLY A 211 -4.58 -17.14 -12.20
N ASP A 212 -3.72 -17.58 -13.09
CA ASP A 212 -2.29 -17.75 -12.81
C ASP A 212 -1.59 -16.38 -12.80
N PHE A 213 -1.28 -15.86 -11.61
CA PHE A 213 -0.59 -14.58 -11.41
C PHE A 213 0.72 -14.49 -12.22
N PHE A 214 1.42 -15.59 -12.44
CA PHE A 214 2.69 -15.63 -13.15
C PHE A 214 2.54 -15.59 -14.67
N ARG A 215 1.33 -15.84 -15.19
CA ARG A 215 1.08 -16.00 -16.64
C ARG A 215 0.06 -15.04 -17.22
N VAL A 216 -0.90 -14.55 -16.43
CA VAL A 216 -1.87 -13.56 -16.94
C VAL A 216 -1.16 -12.34 -17.53
N PRO A 217 -1.70 -11.70 -18.57
CA PRO A 217 -1.22 -10.39 -19.02
C PRO A 217 -1.07 -9.39 -17.87
N GLU A 218 -0.09 -8.49 -17.94
CA GLU A 218 0.16 -7.52 -16.86
C GLU A 218 -1.11 -6.74 -16.46
N ASP A 219 -1.88 -6.27 -17.44
CA ASP A 219 -3.09 -5.49 -17.20
C ASP A 219 -4.23 -6.29 -16.55
N GLU A 220 -4.15 -7.62 -16.59
CA GLU A 220 -5.13 -8.51 -15.95
C GLU A 220 -4.79 -8.80 -14.48
N ILE A 221 -3.57 -8.51 -14.03
CA ILE A 221 -3.17 -8.74 -12.62
C ILE A 221 -4.13 -8.05 -11.67
N LYS A 222 -4.50 -6.80 -11.94
CA LYS A 222 -5.44 -6.02 -11.11
C LYS A 222 -6.86 -6.58 -11.04
N GLY A 223 -7.20 -7.48 -11.95
CA GLY A 223 -8.49 -8.18 -12.00
C GLY A 223 -8.49 -9.57 -11.37
N LEU A 224 -7.36 -10.02 -10.82
CA LEU A 224 -7.32 -11.28 -10.09
C LEU A 224 -8.13 -11.19 -8.80
N GLU A 225 -8.66 -12.35 -8.38
CA GLU A 225 -9.44 -12.49 -7.15
C GLU A 225 -9.02 -13.76 -6.43
N SER A 226 -9.18 -13.80 -5.11
CA SER A 226 -9.15 -15.07 -4.39
C SER A 226 -10.49 -15.78 -4.58
N VAL A 227 -10.48 -17.00 -5.11
CA VAL A 227 -11.68 -17.84 -5.21
C VAL A 227 -11.82 -18.79 -4.04
N LEU A 228 -10.73 -19.02 -3.30
CA LEU A 228 -10.72 -19.73 -2.03
C LEU A 228 -9.69 -19.08 -1.10
N THR A 229 -10.07 -18.85 0.15
CA THR A 229 -9.13 -18.35 1.18
C THR A 229 -9.17 -19.24 2.40
N ILE A 230 -7.97 -19.65 2.84
CA ILE A 230 -7.75 -20.46 4.02
C ILE A 230 -6.87 -19.67 4.98
N VAL A 231 -7.25 -19.60 6.25
CA VAL A 231 -6.48 -18.93 7.31
C VAL A 231 -6.29 -19.89 8.48
N GLY A 232 -5.06 -20.17 8.83
CA GLY A 232 -4.71 -21.12 9.88
C GLY A 232 -5.28 -22.53 9.64
N GLY A 233 -5.36 -22.95 8.36
CA GLY A 233 -5.95 -24.22 7.96
C GLY A 233 -7.49 -24.25 7.93
N LYS A 234 -8.16 -23.14 8.25
CA LYS A 234 -9.62 -23.01 8.19
C LYS A 234 -10.04 -22.28 6.94
N LEU A 235 -10.99 -22.84 6.23
CA LEU A 235 -11.62 -22.19 5.07
C LEU A 235 -12.47 -21.02 5.56
N VAL A 236 -12.15 -19.80 5.10
CA VAL A 236 -12.84 -18.56 5.52
C VAL A 236 -13.60 -17.88 4.40
N PHE A 237 -13.30 -18.24 3.15
CA PHE A 237 -13.95 -17.70 1.97
C PHE A 237 -13.93 -18.70 0.83
N GLY A 238 -15.01 -18.78 0.04
CA GLY A 238 -15.09 -19.58 -1.19
C GLY A 238 -16.09 -18.96 -2.15
N GLN A 239 -15.72 -18.91 -3.43
CA GLN A 239 -16.59 -18.50 -4.54
C GLN A 239 -16.37 -19.38 -5.77
N ALA A 240 -17.13 -19.14 -6.84
CA ALA A 240 -17.13 -19.97 -8.04
C ALA A 240 -17.32 -21.45 -7.71
N GLU A 241 -16.43 -22.33 -8.16
CA GLU A 241 -16.48 -23.77 -7.87
C GLU A 241 -16.32 -24.11 -6.36
N PHE A 242 -15.78 -23.19 -5.56
CA PHE A 242 -15.60 -23.37 -4.12
C PHE A 242 -16.77 -22.84 -3.27
N THR A 243 -17.81 -22.30 -3.90
CA THR A 243 -19.01 -21.81 -3.19
C THR A 243 -19.62 -22.83 -2.23
N PRO A 244 -19.71 -24.14 -2.56
CA PRO A 244 -20.24 -25.14 -1.64
C PRO A 244 -19.43 -25.34 -0.36
N LEU A 245 -18.15 -24.91 -0.36
CA LEU A 245 -17.24 -25.01 0.77
C LEU A 245 -17.22 -23.72 1.61
N ALA A 246 -17.85 -22.65 1.11
CA ALA A 246 -17.82 -21.36 1.79
C ALA A 246 -18.51 -21.45 3.16
N PRO A 247 -17.96 -20.81 4.21
CA PRO A 247 -18.67 -20.67 5.47
C PRO A 247 -19.94 -19.83 5.27
N PRO A 248 -20.93 -19.93 6.15
CA PRO A 248 -22.08 -19.05 6.11
C PRO A 248 -21.65 -17.58 6.03
N PRO A 249 -22.28 -16.74 5.19
CA PRO A 249 -21.94 -15.35 5.10
C PRO A 249 -22.09 -14.69 6.47
N ILE A 250 -21.11 -13.85 6.82
CA ILE A 250 -21.18 -13.02 8.03
C ILE A 250 -22.44 -12.14 7.91
N PRO A 251 -23.30 -12.08 8.94
CA PRO A 251 -24.46 -11.22 8.93
C PRO A 251 -24.03 -9.76 8.67
N VAL A 252 -24.44 -9.21 7.55
CA VAL A 252 -24.18 -7.81 7.21
C VAL A 252 -25.26 -6.99 7.88
N LEU A 253 -24.88 -5.95 8.60
CA LEU A 253 -25.84 -4.97 9.17
C LEU A 253 -26.63 -4.36 8.01
N PRO A 254 -28.01 -4.46 8.08
CA PRO A 254 -28.74 -4.71 6.85
C PRO A 254 -28.87 -3.52 5.91
N GLU A 255 -29.31 -2.36 6.35
CA GLU A 255 -29.84 -1.39 5.39
C GLU A 255 -28.85 -0.31 4.95
N TRP A 256 -27.91 0.05 5.79
CA TRP A 256 -26.93 1.10 5.53
C TRP A 256 -25.58 0.57 5.07
N SER A 257 -25.33 -0.72 5.20
CA SER A 257 -24.02 -1.28 4.81
C SER A 257 -23.73 -1.04 3.33
N PRO A 258 -22.57 -0.46 2.98
CA PRO A 258 -22.18 -0.29 1.58
C PRO A 258 -22.17 -1.58 0.78
N VAL A 259 -21.89 -2.70 1.42
CA VAL A 259 -21.90 -4.04 0.78
C VAL A 259 -23.25 -4.40 0.16
N ASN A 260 -24.34 -3.88 0.70
CA ASN A 260 -25.69 -4.13 0.17
C ASN A 260 -26.09 -3.14 -0.94
N LYS A 261 -25.37 -2.02 -1.07
CA LYS A 261 -25.74 -0.92 -1.99
C LYS A 261 -24.74 -0.74 -3.12
N VAL A 262 -23.51 -1.17 -2.92
CA VAL A 262 -22.43 -1.05 -3.89
C VAL A 262 -21.93 -2.44 -4.19
N ALA A 263 -21.99 -2.86 -5.46
CA ALA A 263 -21.34 -4.08 -5.89
C ALA A 263 -19.85 -3.96 -5.58
N GLY A 264 -19.31 -4.87 -4.77
CA GLY A 264 -17.88 -4.93 -4.55
C GLY A 264 -17.12 -5.17 -5.87
N HIS A 265 -15.84 -4.83 -5.92
CA HIS A 265 -15.01 -5.03 -7.11
C HIS A 265 -14.97 -6.50 -7.57
N TRP A 266 -15.26 -7.45 -6.66
CA TRP A 266 -15.40 -8.89 -6.94
C TRP A 266 -16.69 -9.27 -7.65
N ARG A 267 -17.72 -8.44 -7.60
CA ARG A 267 -18.90 -8.64 -8.44
C ARG A 267 -18.60 -7.99 -9.78
N ARG A 268 -18.17 -8.77 -10.75
CA ARG A 268 -18.25 -8.32 -12.14
C ARG A 268 -19.69 -7.86 -12.36
N ALA A 269 -19.90 -6.55 -12.30
CA ALA A 269 -21.16 -5.99 -12.70
C ALA A 269 -21.43 -6.53 -14.09
N ALA A 270 -22.55 -7.20 -14.27
CA ALA A 270 -23.07 -7.42 -15.63
C ALA A 270 -22.97 -6.05 -16.33
N PRO A 271 -22.56 -5.97 -17.61
CA PRO A 271 -22.36 -4.70 -18.29
C PRO A 271 -23.61 -3.85 -18.09
N GLN A 272 -23.54 -2.91 -17.17
CA GLN A 272 -24.62 -1.98 -16.97
C GLN A 272 -24.52 -0.94 -18.08
N PRO A 273 -25.65 -0.52 -18.68
CA PRO A 273 -25.65 0.57 -19.65
C PRO A 273 -24.92 1.77 -19.07
N ALA A 274 -24.08 2.42 -19.87
CA ALA A 274 -23.27 3.57 -19.47
C ALA A 274 -24.04 4.68 -18.71
N ALA A 275 -25.35 4.75 -18.88
CA ALA A 275 -26.24 5.65 -18.15
C ALA A 275 -26.40 5.31 -16.65
N ALA A 276 -26.21 4.05 -16.24
CA ALA A 276 -26.31 3.65 -14.85
C ALA A 276 -24.99 3.85 -14.06
N LEU A 277 -23.88 4.02 -14.77
CA LEU A 277 -22.57 4.32 -14.19
C LEU A 277 -22.38 5.83 -13.94
N ALA A 278 -23.29 6.65 -14.42
CA ALA A 278 -23.29 8.10 -14.23
C ALA A 278 -23.90 8.51 -12.88
N HIS A 279 -23.53 7.87 -11.77
CA HIS A 279 -23.75 8.50 -10.49
C HIS A 279 -22.72 9.61 -10.33
N GLN A 280 -23.06 10.74 -10.97
CA GLN A 280 -22.30 11.96 -10.89
C GLN A 280 -22.56 12.60 -9.54
N CYS A 281 -21.52 12.84 -8.77
CA CYS A 281 -21.57 13.89 -7.79
C CYS A 281 -21.90 15.19 -8.57
N GLN A 282 -23.15 15.58 -8.60
CA GLN A 282 -23.59 16.85 -9.20
C GLN A 282 -23.39 17.93 -8.12
N GLY A 283 -22.16 18.46 -8.03
CA GLY A 283 -21.87 19.54 -7.10
C GLY A 283 -20.66 19.30 -6.21
N PRO A 284 -20.36 20.21 -5.27
CA PRO A 284 -19.27 20.03 -4.30
C PRO A 284 -19.49 18.74 -3.51
N CYS A 285 -18.44 17.93 -3.34
CA CYS A 285 -18.51 16.73 -2.53
C CYS A 285 -18.72 17.14 -1.07
N GLY A 286 -19.92 16.90 -0.53
CA GLY A 286 -20.27 17.26 0.84
C GLY A 286 -19.46 16.52 1.91
N VAL A 287 -18.76 15.42 1.53
CA VAL A 287 -17.91 14.65 2.44
C VAL A 287 -16.51 15.23 2.51
N HIS A 288 -15.96 15.74 1.41
CA HIS A 288 -14.57 16.16 1.29
C HIS A 288 -14.39 17.66 0.98
N GLY A 289 -15.48 18.41 0.77
CA GLY A 289 -15.46 19.85 0.60
C GLY A 289 -14.80 20.38 -0.68
N HIS A 290 -14.52 19.51 -1.68
CA HIS A 290 -13.91 19.91 -2.95
C HIS A 290 -14.88 19.78 -4.12
N GLY A 291 -14.67 20.61 -5.14
CA GLY A 291 -15.41 20.53 -6.40
C GLY A 291 -14.81 19.46 -7.32
N HIS A 292 -15.67 18.75 -8.05
CA HIS A 292 -15.23 17.83 -9.10
C HIS A 292 -14.98 18.60 -10.39
N ASP A 293 -13.74 18.85 -10.73
CA ASP A 293 -13.36 19.47 -11.99
C ASP A 293 -13.41 18.45 -13.12
N ARG A 294 -14.37 18.61 -14.03
CA ARG A 294 -14.52 17.74 -15.20
C ARG A 294 -13.34 17.82 -16.17
N ALA A 295 -12.60 18.93 -16.18
CA ALA A 295 -11.47 19.10 -17.10
C ALA A 295 -10.27 18.21 -16.71
N ARG A 296 -10.09 17.91 -15.42
CA ARG A 296 -9.02 16.99 -14.96
C ARG A 296 -9.27 15.53 -15.31
N ARG A 297 -10.51 15.15 -15.67
CA ARG A 297 -10.86 13.78 -16.06
C ARG A 297 -10.50 13.45 -17.52
N SER A 298 -10.19 14.44 -18.34
CA SER A 298 -9.97 14.26 -19.78
C SER A 298 -8.69 13.51 -20.14
N ASN A 299 -7.76 13.38 -19.21
CA ASN A 299 -6.47 12.71 -19.44
C ASN A 299 -6.43 11.25 -19.00
N VAL A 300 -7.51 10.74 -18.43
CA VAL A 300 -7.62 9.32 -18.07
C VAL A 300 -8.31 8.57 -19.21
N PRO A 301 -7.72 7.53 -19.78
CA PRO A 301 -8.34 6.76 -20.86
C PRO A 301 -9.74 6.28 -20.46
N VAL A 302 -10.71 6.37 -21.38
CA VAL A 302 -12.10 5.99 -21.12
C VAL A 302 -12.25 4.51 -20.70
N SER A 303 -11.32 3.67 -21.13
CA SER A 303 -11.24 2.26 -20.73
C SER A 303 -11.01 2.08 -19.23
N ASP A 304 -10.30 3.00 -18.60
CA ASP A 304 -9.99 2.92 -17.17
C ASP A 304 -11.16 3.45 -16.30
N PHE A 305 -12.05 4.26 -16.89
CA PHE A 305 -13.28 4.69 -16.23
C PHE A 305 -14.34 3.60 -16.11
N GLN A 306 -14.30 2.59 -16.98
CA GLN A 306 -15.23 1.46 -16.93
C GLN A 306 -14.81 0.40 -15.90
N GLY A 307 -13.56 0.46 -15.45
CA GLY A 307 -13.06 -0.35 -14.37
C GLY A 307 -13.44 0.25 -13.00
N PHE A 308 -12.46 0.23 -12.14
CA PHE A 308 -12.58 0.59 -10.74
C PHE A 308 -13.07 2.02 -10.46
N TRP A 309 -12.61 3.02 -11.22
CA TRP A 309 -13.00 4.41 -11.04
C TRP A 309 -14.41 4.73 -11.51
N GLY A 310 -14.87 4.02 -12.53
CA GLY A 310 -16.22 4.21 -13.08
C GLY A 310 -17.33 3.80 -12.11
N ALA A 311 -17.07 2.86 -11.20
CA ALA A 311 -18.03 2.39 -10.22
C ALA A 311 -18.41 3.45 -9.16
N PHE A 312 -17.53 4.40 -8.88
CA PHE A 312 -17.71 5.40 -7.83
C PHE A 312 -17.86 6.83 -8.34
N GLY A 313 -17.53 7.10 -9.59
CA GLY A 313 -17.72 8.42 -10.21
C GLY A 313 -17.02 9.59 -9.51
N CYS A 314 -16.20 9.33 -8.51
CA CYS A 314 -15.57 10.29 -7.65
C CYS A 314 -14.11 9.91 -7.40
N SER A 315 -13.19 10.81 -7.74
CA SER A 315 -11.76 10.62 -7.50
C SER A 315 -11.35 10.74 -6.03
N CYS A 316 -12.29 11.03 -5.14
CA CYS A 316 -12.03 11.13 -3.70
C CYS A 316 -12.01 9.76 -2.99
N PHE A 317 -12.34 8.68 -3.68
CA PHE A 317 -12.24 7.32 -3.14
C PHE A 317 -11.05 6.61 -3.77
N ALA A 318 -10.06 6.34 -2.97
CA ALA A 318 -8.98 5.43 -3.30
C ALA A 318 -9.37 4.02 -2.81
N PHE A 319 -10.10 3.29 -3.61
CA PHE A 319 -10.46 1.92 -3.30
C PHE A 319 -9.51 0.92 -3.91
#